data_5c13b8ea637d41a101bc9d1bf1c761cd
#
_entry.id   5c13b8ea637d41a101bc9d1bf1c761cd
#
_cell.length_a   1.000
_cell.length_b   1.000
_cell.length_c   1.000
_cell.angle_alpha   90.00
_cell.angle_beta   90.00
_cell.angle_gamma   90.00
#
_symmetry.space_group_name_H-M   'P 1'
#
loop_
_entity.id
_entity.type
_entity.pdbx_description
1 polymer ?
#
loop_
_entity_poly.entity_id
_entity_poly.type
_entity_poly.pdbx_seq_one_letter_code
_entity_poly.pdbx_strand_id
1 'polypeptide(L)'
;MPTALVQGSIAIQYVHLLRKNLPLHWEILTWDPEQDSPDLFLEKAMEADVIIGGKIPLQSWPKLPKLKMFQIPWTGYDFCSPQTMPQGIPVCNCYEHETTIAEYVMLAMLEWQIRLSLMDRRIREKGWDGRQVGKGLYHGEIRGKILGILGYGHIGREIAKRASAFEMRILGIRRKEESKPEFLDW
;
A
#
# COMPACT_ATOMS: atom_id res chain seq x y z
N MET A 1 -29.18 6.99 11.75
CA MET A 1 -27.78 7.05 12.13
C MET A 1 -26.99 6.49 10.95
N PRO A 2 -25.96 7.18 10.43
CA PRO A 2 -25.18 6.65 9.32
C PRO A 2 -24.35 5.45 9.79
N THR A 3 -24.25 4.43 8.94
CA THR A 3 -23.63 3.15 9.26
C THR A 3 -22.49 2.84 8.29
N ALA A 4 -21.32 2.50 8.81
CA ALA A 4 -20.18 2.02 8.04
C ALA A 4 -19.98 0.52 8.30
N LEU A 5 -19.94 -0.29 7.24
CA LEU A 5 -19.55 -1.68 7.31
C LEU A 5 -18.08 -1.82 6.92
N VAL A 6 -17.23 -2.25 7.85
CA VAL A 6 -15.82 -2.55 7.60
C VAL A 6 -15.68 -4.05 7.38
N GLN A 7 -15.24 -4.46 6.18
CA GLN A 7 -15.14 -5.87 5.82
C GLN A 7 -13.69 -6.28 5.51
N GLY A 8 -13.35 -7.50 5.94
CA GLY A 8 -12.06 -8.13 5.72
C GLY A 8 -11.11 -8.01 6.90
N SER A 9 -10.40 -9.08 7.20
CA SER A 9 -9.54 -9.23 8.38
C SER A 9 -8.46 -8.14 8.52
N ILE A 10 -7.96 -7.59 7.41
CA ILE A 10 -6.99 -6.48 7.42
C ILE A 10 -7.68 -5.16 7.80
N ALA A 11 -8.79 -4.82 7.15
CA ALA A 11 -9.47 -3.53 7.38
C ALA A 11 -10.04 -3.43 8.81
N ILE A 12 -10.52 -4.52 9.38
CA ILE A 12 -11.08 -4.60 10.73
C ILE A 12 -10.05 -4.20 11.80
N GLN A 13 -8.78 -4.51 11.61
CA GLN A 13 -7.71 -4.16 12.56
C GLN A 13 -7.61 -2.65 12.79
N TYR A 14 -8.05 -1.84 11.82
CA TYR A 14 -7.98 -0.38 11.86
C TYR A 14 -9.31 0.30 12.25
N VAL A 15 -10.33 -0.45 12.67
CA VAL A 15 -11.64 0.09 13.11
C VAL A 15 -11.46 1.10 14.26
N HIS A 16 -10.50 0.90 15.15
CA HIS A 16 -10.20 1.83 16.21
C HIS A 16 -9.80 3.24 15.71
N LEU A 17 -9.13 3.32 14.56
CA LEU A 17 -8.80 4.60 13.92
C LEU A 17 -10.04 5.26 13.30
N LEU A 18 -10.94 4.46 12.70
CA LEU A 18 -12.21 4.98 12.20
C LEU A 18 -13.05 5.56 13.35
N ARG A 19 -13.17 4.85 14.45
CA ARG A 19 -13.92 5.31 15.65
C ARG A 19 -13.36 6.61 16.22
N LYS A 20 -12.05 6.81 16.16
CA LYS A 20 -11.39 8.04 16.62
C LYS A 20 -11.65 9.24 15.71
N ASN A 21 -11.83 9.01 14.41
CA ASN A 21 -11.89 10.07 13.39
C ASN A 21 -13.30 10.32 12.84
N LEU A 22 -14.20 9.35 12.96
CA LEU A 22 -15.61 9.55 12.59
C LEU A 22 -16.39 10.25 13.70
N PRO A 23 -17.40 11.06 13.34
CA PRO A 23 -18.29 11.63 14.33
C PRO A 23 -18.98 10.55 15.18
N LEU A 24 -19.23 10.83 16.47
CA LEU A 24 -19.79 9.87 17.44
C LEU A 24 -21.14 9.24 17.04
N HIS A 25 -21.88 9.88 16.13
CA HIS A 25 -23.17 9.39 15.68
C HIS A 25 -23.07 8.34 14.54
N TRP A 26 -21.85 7.93 14.14
CA TRP A 26 -21.68 6.84 13.19
C TRP A 26 -21.70 5.49 13.90
N GLU A 27 -22.45 4.56 13.36
CA GLU A 27 -22.37 3.14 13.70
C GLU A 27 -21.30 2.46 12.87
N ILE A 28 -20.47 1.60 13.46
CA ILE A 28 -19.46 0.82 12.74
C ILE A 28 -19.75 -0.66 12.96
N LEU A 29 -20.18 -1.31 11.90
CA LEU A 29 -20.31 -2.76 11.80
C LEU A 29 -19.03 -3.37 11.23
N THR A 30 -18.73 -4.59 11.60
CA THR A 30 -17.59 -5.35 11.06
C THR A 30 -18.06 -6.67 10.48
N TRP A 31 -17.38 -7.16 9.44
CA TRP A 31 -17.56 -8.48 8.89
C TRP A 31 -16.20 -9.09 8.56
N ASP A 32 -15.91 -10.28 9.15
CA ASP A 32 -14.65 -10.99 8.98
C ASP A 32 -14.86 -12.27 8.16
N PRO A 33 -14.23 -12.43 6.99
CA PRO A 33 -14.39 -13.62 6.16
C PRO A 33 -13.92 -14.91 6.82
N GLU A 34 -13.11 -14.83 7.88
CA GLU A 34 -12.61 -16.00 8.62
C GLU A 34 -13.57 -16.48 9.72
N GLN A 35 -14.53 -15.63 10.11
CA GLN A 35 -15.43 -15.89 11.25
C GLN A 35 -16.90 -15.79 10.88
N ASP A 36 -17.25 -14.96 9.90
CA ASP A 36 -18.63 -14.60 9.58
C ASP A 36 -19.10 -15.25 8.27
N SER A 37 -20.38 -15.59 8.18
CA SER A 37 -20.96 -16.12 6.96
C SER A 37 -21.22 -15.04 5.90
N PRO A 38 -21.34 -15.41 4.59
CA PRO A 38 -21.77 -14.49 3.55
C PRO A 38 -23.18 -13.91 3.77
N ASP A 39 -24.07 -14.65 4.41
CA ASP A 39 -25.42 -14.17 4.72
C ASP A 39 -25.36 -13.04 5.74
N LEU A 40 -24.49 -13.13 6.76
CA LEU A 40 -24.27 -12.07 7.72
C LEU A 40 -23.65 -10.82 7.06
N PHE A 41 -22.80 -10.99 6.04
CA PHE A 41 -22.35 -9.86 5.24
C PHE A 41 -23.51 -9.13 4.59
N LEU A 42 -24.42 -9.88 3.94
CA LEU A 42 -25.57 -9.31 3.25
C LEU A 42 -26.47 -8.55 4.22
N GLU A 43 -26.78 -9.15 5.36
CA GLU A 43 -27.58 -8.51 6.42
C GLU A 43 -26.99 -7.16 6.85
N LYS A 44 -25.71 -7.13 7.17
CA LYS A 44 -25.00 -5.91 7.58
C LYS A 44 -24.90 -4.90 6.43
N ALA A 45 -24.69 -5.37 5.21
CA ALA A 45 -24.56 -4.50 4.02
C ALA A 45 -25.87 -3.79 3.66
N MET A 46 -27.03 -4.41 3.91
CA MET A 46 -28.34 -3.78 3.71
C MET A 46 -28.56 -2.54 4.58
N GLU A 47 -27.90 -2.47 5.73
CA GLU A 47 -28.00 -1.35 6.67
C GLU A 47 -26.89 -0.29 6.46
N ALA A 48 -25.86 -0.59 5.65
CA ALA A 48 -24.70 0.25 5.50
C ALA A 48 -24.92 1.43 4.52
N ASP A 49 -24.55 2.64 4.97
CA ASP A 49 -24.38 3.82 4.11
C ASP A 49 -23.03 3.79 3.37
N VAL A 50 -21.99 3.23 4.00
CA VAL A 50 -20.65 3.08 3.46
C VAL A 50 -20.14 1.68 3.72
N ILE A 51 -19.55 1.05 2.70
CA ILE A 51 -18.81 -0.21 2.87
C ILE A 51 -17.32 0.08 2.64
N ILE A 52 -16.48 -0.35 3.58
CA ILE A 52 -15.03 -0.18 3.54
C ILE A 52 -14.40 -1.56 3.47
N GLY A 53 -13.68 -1.85 2.39
CA GLY A 53 -13.02 -3.15 2.23
C GLY A 53 -12.62 -3.48 0.80
N GLY A 54 -12.42 -4.77 0.55
CA GLY A 54 -12.01 -5.30 -0.74
C GLY A 54 -13.11 -6.07 -1.47
N LYS A 55 -12.73 -7.22 -2.03
CA LYS A 55 -13.67 -8.11 -2.72
C LYS A 55 -14.76 -8.58 -1.76
N ILE A 56 -16.02 -8.45 -2.19
CA ILE A 56 -17.15 -8.93 -1.41
C ILE A 56 -17.29 -10.47 -1.49
N PRO A 57 -17.91 -11.11 -0.50
CA PRO A 57 -18.09 -12.56 -0.45
C PRO A 57 -19.19 -13.08 -1.37
N LEU A 58 -19.77 -12.23 -2.20
CA LEU A 58 -20.88 -12.54 -3.08
C LEU A 58 -20.45 -12.57 -4.55
N GLN A 59 -21.12 -13.34 -5.39
CA GLN A 59 -20.82 -13.39 -6.82
C GLN A 59 -21.16 -12.09 -7.55
N SER A 60 -22.16 -11.36 -7.06
CA SER A 60 -22.58 -10.06 -7.59
C SER A 60 -23.07 -9.16 -6.47
N TRP A 61 -23.06 -7.85 -6.72
CA TRP A 61 -23.60 -6.88 -5.78
C TRP A 61 -25.11 -6.95 -5.74
N PRO A 62 -25.71 -7.15 -4.56
CA PRO A 62 -27.15 -7.03 -4.39
C PRO A 62 -27.56 -5.55 -4.48
N LYS A 63 -28.87 -5.30 -4.58
CA LYS A 63 -29.38 -3.95 -4.40
C LYS A 63 -29.25 -3.55 -2.94
N LEU A 64 -28.42 -2.55 -2.67
CA LEU A 64 -28.20 -1.99 -1.34
C LEU A 64 -28.78 -0.58 -1.29
N PRO A 65 -30.02 -0.40 -0.82
CA PRO A 65 -30.76 0.85 -0.98
C PRO A 65 -30.19 2.02 -0.17
N LYS A 66 -29.43 1.74 0.89
CA LYS A 66 -28.79 2.74 1.74
C LYS A 66 -27.36 3.08 1.30
N LEU A 67 -26.73 2.22 0.51
CA LEU A 67 -25.31 2.36 0.17
C LEU A 67 -25.07 3.61 -0.69
N LYS A 68 -24.18 4.47 -0.22
CA LYS A 68 -23.80 5.74 -0.84
C LYS A 68 -22.37 5.76 -1.36
N MET A 69 -21.49 4.89 -0.83
CA MET A 69 -20.07 4.83 -1.22
C MET A 69 -19.48 3.45 -0.90
N PHE A 70 -18.61 2.98 -1.79
CA PHE A 70 -17.71 1.86 -1.52
C PHE A 70 -16.27 2.36 -1.47
N GLN A 71 -15.61 2.17 -0.34
CA GLN A 71 -14.24 2.61 -0.10
C GLN A 71 -13.30 1.42 -0.06
N ILE A 72 -12.34 1.40 -0.96
CA ILE A 72 -11.21 0.47 -0.94
C ILE A 72 -10.11 1.10 -0.07
N PRO A 73 -9.70 0.47 1.06
CA PRO A 73 -8.74 1.07 1.99
C PRO A 73 -7.26 0.88 1.56
N TRP A 74 -6.99 0.72 0.27
CA TRP A 74 -5.67 0.63 -0.36
C TRP A 74 -5.70 1.13 -1.79
N THR A 75 -4.55 1.16 -2.48
CA THR A 75 -4.44 1.72 -3.84
C THR A 75 -4.93 0.75 -4.91
N GLY A 76 -4.60 -0.54 -4.79
CA GLY A 76 -4.90 -1.55 -5.81
C GLY A 76 -6.40 -1.81 -5.93
N TYR A 77 -6.91 -1.77 -7.15
CA TYR A 77 -8.31 -2.05 -7.48
C TYR A 77 -8.46 -3.03 -8.66
N ASP A 78 -7.48 -3.91 -8.84
CA ASP A 78 -7.47 -4.88 -9.96
C ASP A 78 -8.64 -5.87 -9.93
N PHE A 79 -9.24 -6.08 -8.76
CA PHE A 79 -10.45 -6.86 -8.58
C PHE A 79 -11.74 -6.11 -8.97
N CYS A 80 -11.63 -4.80 -9.23
CA CYS A 80 -12.77 -3.96 -9.59
C CYS A 80 -13.03 -4.03 -11.09
N SER A 81 -14.25 -4.36 -11.46
CA SER A 81 -14.77 -4.24 -12.82
C SER A 81 -16.20 -3.68 -12.77
N PRO A 82 -16.73 -3.14 -13.86
CA PRO A 82 -18.12 -2.69 -13.90
C PRO A 82 -19.12 -3.78 -13.47
N GLN A 83 -18.75 -5.06 -13.67
CA GLN A 83 -19.62 -6.20 -13.30
C GLN A 83 -19.48 -6.58 -11.83
N THR A 84 -18.32 -6.30 -11.22
CA THR A 84 -17.99 -6.70 -9.83
C THR A 84 -18.06 -5.54 -8.85
N MET A 85 -18.53 -4.36 -9.29
CA MET A 85 -18.68 -3.18 -8.44
C MET A 85 -20.14 -2.76 -8.33
N PRO A 86 -20.54 -2.12 -7.22
CA PRO A 86 -21.92 -1.66 -7.07
C PRO A 86 -22.24 -0.61 -8.14
N GLN A 87 -23.37 -0.75 -8.79
CA GLN A 87 -23.79 0.16 -9.85
C GLN A 87 -24.39 1.45 -9.28
N GLY A 88 -24.05 2.58 -9.89
CA GLY A 88 -24.64 3.89 -9.57
C GLY A 88 -24.14 4.54 -8.28
N ILE A 89 -23.12 3.97 -7.62
CA ILE A 89 -22.48 4.54 -6.43
C ILE A 89 -20.97 4.75 -6.63
N PRO A 90 -20.40 5.79 -6.02
CA PRO A 90 -18.96 6.04 -6.09
C PRO A 90 -18.15 4.88 -5.50
N VAL A 91 -17.11 4.46 -6.21
CA VAL A 91 -16.08 3.54 -5.73
C VAL A 91 -14.78 4.32 -5.61
N CYS A 92 -14.26 4.41 -4.40
CA CYS A 92 -13.07 5.17 -4.08
C CYS A 92 -11.94 4.24 -3.60
N ASN A 93 -10.70 4.61 -3.87
CA ASN A 93 -9.51 3.96 -3.31
C ASN A 93 -8.66 4.97 -2.50
N CYS A 94 -7.53 4.53 -1.94
CA CYS A 94 -6.63 5.37 -1.16
C CYS A 94 -5.30 5.58 -1.86
N TYR A 95 -4.69 6.74 -1.56
CA TYR A 95 -3.33 7.14 -1.92
C TYR A 95 -2.60 7.64 -0.66
N GLU A 96 -1.45 8.31 -0.83
CA GLU A 96 -0.63 8.96 0.21
C GLU A 96 0.17 8.00 1.13
N HIS A 97 0.33 6.74 0.72
CA HIS A 97 1.25 5.79 1.36
C HIS A 97 2.51 5.52 0.53
N GLU A 98 2.70 6.27 -0.55
CA GLU A 98 3.83 6.15 -1.48
C GLU A 98 5.16 6.42 -0.81
N THR A 99 5.17 7.34 0.16
CA THR A 99 6.36 7.69 0.94
C THR A 99 6.93 6.47 1.67
N THR A 100 6.11 5.75 2.41
CA THR A 100 6.52 4.55 3.15
C THR A 100 7.07 3.46 2.24
N ILE A 101 6.42 3.26 1.09
CA ILE A 101 6.90 2.29 0.08
C ILE A 101 8.24 2.74 -0.50
N ALA A 102 8.38 4.02 -0.81
CA ALA A 102 9.63 4.55 -1.36
C ALA A 102 10.79 4.44 -0.37
N GLU A 103 10.56 4.68 0.91
CA GLU A 103 11.55 4.48 1.97
C GLU A 103 11.96 3.02 2.11
N TYR A 104 11.01 2.09 2.04
CA TYR A 104 11.31 0.66 2.01
C TYR A 104 12.20 0.29 0.81
N VAL A 105 11.91 0.82 -0.38
CA VAL A 105 12.73 0.56 -1.58
C VAL A 105 14.14 1.10 -1.40
N MET A 106 14.30 2.32 -0.85
CA MET A 106 15.63 2.89 -0.56
C MET A 106 16.39 2.04 0.45
N LEU A 107 15.73 1.61 1.53
CA LEU A 107 16.32 0.72 2.52
C LEU A 107 16.80 -0.60 1.88
N ALA A 108 15.96 -1.21 1.05
CA ALA A 108 16.30 -2.46 0.37
C ALA A 108 17.51 -2.31 -0.56
N MET A 109 17.61 -1.21 -1.32
CA MET A 109 18.74 -0.92 -2.18
C MET A 109 20.03 -0.70 -1.37
N LEU A 110 19.95 0.03 -0.27
CA LEU A 110 21.09 0.26 0.63
C LEU A 110 21.54 -1.03 1.30
N GLU A 111 20.60 -1.83 1.81
CA GLU A 111 20.93 -3.13 2.42
C GLU A 111 21.57 -4.08 1.40
N TRP A 112 21.06 -4.14 0.17
CA TRP A 112 21.66 -4.92 -0.90
C TRP A 112 23.12 -4.52 -1.17
N GLN A 113 23.39 -3.20 -1.17
CA GLN A 113 24.70 -2.65 -1.50
C GLN A 113 25.70 -2.73 -0.34
N ILE A 114 25.23 -2.46 0.90
CA ILE A 114 26.06 -2.32 2.10
C ILE A 114 26.14 -3.64 2.89
N ARG A 115 25.06 -4.42 2.89
CA ARG A 115 24.94 -5.67 3.66
C ARG A 115 25.07 -5.48 5.17
N LEU A 116 24.43 -4.43 5.68
CA LEU A 116 24.52 -4.03 7.09
C LEU A 116 24.09 -5.16 8.04
N SER A 117 23.01 -5.86 7.73
CA SER A 117 22.52 -6.99 8.53
C SER A 117 23.55 -8.13 8.64
N LEU A 118 24.30 -8.37 7.57
CA LEU A 118 25.37 -9.37 7.59
C LEU A 118 26.57 -8.89 8.42
N MET A 119 26.91 -7.61 8.35
CA MET A 119 27.98 -7.01 9.17
C MET A 119 27.62 -7.05 10.66
N ASP A 120 26.40 -6.66 11.01
CA ASP A 120 25.90 -6.71 12.41
C ASP A 120 25.98 -8.13 12.97
N ARG A 121 25.47 -9.14 12.22
CA ARG A 121 25.58 -10.53 12.64
C ARG A 121 27.02 -10.97 12.88
N ARG A 122 27.95 -10.64 11.99
CA ARG A 122 29.35 -11.00 12.14
C ARG A 122 29.98 -10.35 13.38
N ILE A 123 29.65 -9.10 13.67
CA ILE A 123 30.14 -8.41 14.88
C ILE A 123 29.61 -9.10 16.13
N ARG A 124 28.35 -9.51 16.17
CA ARG A 124 27.75 -10.20 17.30
C ARG A 124 28.35 -11.59 17.54
N GLU A 125 28.66 -12.32 16.46
CA GLU A 125 29.23 -13.68 16.55
C GLU A 125 30.73 -13.69 16.89
N LYS A 126 31.49 -12.71 16.38
CA LYS A 126 32.97 -12.75 16.41
C LYS A 126 33.59 -11.61 17.17
N GLY A 127 32.81 -10.67 17.70
CA GLY A 127 33.29 -9.44 18.30
C GLY A 127 33.87 -8.47 17.26
N TRP A 128 34.37 -7.34 17.73
CA TRP A 128 34.97 -6.34 16.88
C TRP A 128 36.42 -6.76 16.50
N ASP A 129 36.53 -7.44 15.38
CA ASP A 129 37.81 -7.57 14.66
C ASP A 129 37.62 -6.97 13.27
N GLY A 130 38.14 -5.75 13.05
CA GLY A 130 37.96 -5.04 11.79
C GLY A 130 38.47 -5.80 10.57
N ARG A 131 39.44 -6.76 10.76
CA ARG A 131 39.89 -7.64 9.69
C ARG A 131 38.89 -8.76 9.37
N GLN A 132 38.22 -9.28 10.37
CA GLN A 132 37.29 -10.40 10.21
C GLN A 132 35.90 -9.91 9.81
N VAL A 133 35.41 -8.81 10.39
CA VAL A 133 34.08 -8.25 10.08
C VAL A 133 34.00 -7.80 8.63
N GLY A 134 35.04 -7.13 8.12
CA GLY A 134 35.10 -6.63 6.75
C GLY A 134 35.58 -7.64 5.70
N LYS A 135 36.13 -8.80 6.10
CA LYS A 135 36.74 -9.74 5.17
C LYS A 135 35.76 -10.27 4.13
N GLY A 136 36.01 -9.98 2.86
CA GLY A 136 35.15 -10.38 1.74
C GLY A 136 33.81 -9.61 1.65
N LEU A 137 33.66 -8.55 2.41
CA LEU A 137 32.49 -7.67 2.39
C LEU A 137 32.88 -6.27 1.89
N TYR A 138 33.43 -6.22 0.70
CA TYR A 138 33.57 -4.92 0.02
C TYR A 138 32.16 -4.49 -0.40
N HIS A 139 31.67 -3.39 0.16
CA HIS A 139 30.44 -2.78 -0.29
C HIS A 139 30.75 -1.67 -1.29
N GLY A 140 29.85 -1.46 -2.22
CA GLY A 140 29.91 -0.33 -3.13
C GLY A 140 28.95 0.77 -2.66
N GLU A 141 28.83 1.78 -3.50
CA GLU A 141 27.92 2.91 -3.31
C GLU A 141 26.74 2.81 -4.27
N ILE A 142 25.60 3.38 -3.92
CA ILE A 142 24.47 3.54 -4.86
C ILE A 142 24.63 4.80 -5.71
N ARG A 143 25.48 5.74 -5.31
CA ARG A 143 25.84 6.94 -6.06
C ARG A 143 26.25 6.60 -7.49
N GLY A 144 25.73 7.35 -8.46
CA GLY A 144 26.03 7.19 -9.88
C GLY A 144 25.48 5.92 -10.53
N LYS A 145 24.85 5.02 -9.76
CA LYS A 145 24.18 3.85 -10.32
C LYS A 145 22.89 4.23 -11.04
N ILE A 146 22.46 3.37 -11.93
CA ILE A 146 21.21 3.55 -12.69
C ILE A 146 20.08 2.82 -11.96
N LEU A 147 19.00 3.54 -11.65
CA LEU A 147 17.75 3.01 -11.16
C LEU A 147 16.71 3.00 -12.29
N GLY A 148 16.28 1.81 -12.70
CA GLY A 148 15.16 1.64 -13.61
C GLY A 148 13.85 1.54 -12.83
N ILE A 149 12.87 2.39 -13.16
CA ILE A 149 11.53 2.38 -12.54
C ILE A 149 10.50 1.96 -13.57
N LEU A 150 9.98 0.76 -13.41
CA LEU A 150 8.92 0.21 -14.26
C LEU A 150 7.55 0.57 -13.65
N GLY A 151 6.91 1.60 -14.22
CA GLY A 151 5.70 2.21 -13.66
C GLY A 151 6.00 3.52 -12.93
N TYR A 152 6.22 4.59 -13.69
CA TYR A 152 6.46 5.93 -13.14
C TYR A 152 5.14 6.64 -12.79
N GLY A 153 4.44 6.09 -11.78
CA GLY A 153 3.24 6.66 -11.15
C GLY A 153 3.56 7.36 -9.82
N HIS A 154 2.61 7.39 -8.90
CA HIS A 154 2.78 8.02 -7.58
C HIS A 154 3.97 7.43 -6.81
N ILE A 155 4.02 6.11 -6.64
CA ILE A 155 5.13 5.42 -5.95
C ILE A 155 6.46 5.63 -6.68
N GLY A 156 6.47 5.46 -8.00
CA GLY A 156 7.68 5.65 -8.80
C GLY A 156 8.28 7.05 -8.69
N ARG A 157 7.45 8.08 -8.61
CA ARG A 157 7.89 9.47 -8.38
C ARG A 157 8.53 9.67 -7.02
N GLU A 158 7.93 9.11 -5.97
CA GLU A 158 8.50 9.20 -4.61
C GLU A 158 9.82 8.44 -4.46
N ILE A 159 9.96 7.30 -5.16
CA ILE A 159 11.24 6.58 -5.24
C ILE A 159 12.27 7.42 -6.00
N ALA A 160 11.92 7.96 -7.16
CA ALA A 160 12.82 8.78 -7.97
C ALA A 160 13.33 10.00 -7.21
N LYS A 161 12.44 10.72 -6.53
CA LYS A 161 12.77 11.87 -5.68
C LYS A 161 13.83 11.52 -4.62
N ARG A 162 13.70 10.37 -3.96
CA ARG A 162 14.65 9.93 -2.95
C ARG A 162 15.96 9.44 -3.59
N ALA A 163 15.87 8.67 -4.65
CA ALA A 163 17.06 8.16 -5.36
C ALA A 163 17.91 9.28 -5.99
N SER A 164 17.28 10.38 -6.44
CA SER A 164 18.00 11.55 -6.94
C SER A 164 18.86 12.22 -5.86
N ALA A 165 18.40 12.23 -4.61
CA ALA A 165 19.18 12.73 -3.47
C ALA A 165 20.43 11.87 -3.17
N PHE A 166 20.43 10.61 -3.61
CA PHE A 166 21.61 9.73 -3.58
C PHE A 166 22.46 9.82 -4.87
N GLU A 167 22.21 10.82 -5.70
CA GLU A 167 22.92 11.04 -6.96
C GLU A 167 22.87 9.84 -7.93
N MET A 168 21.75 9.10 -7.90
CA MET A 168 21.49 8.02 -8.86
C MET A 168 20.98 8.60 -10.19
N ARG A 169 21.27 7.92 -11.30
CA ARG A 169 20.60 8.18 -12.58
C ARG A 169 19.28 7.43 -12.63
N ILE A 170 18.21 8.09 -13.07
CA ILE A 170 16.87 7.52 -12.97
C ILE A 170 16.24 7.40 -14.35
N LEU A 171 15.90 6.16 -14.73
CA LEU A 171 15.18 5.83 -15.92
C LEU A 171 13.78 5.36 -15.56
N GLY A 172 12.74 5.97 -16.12
CA GLY A 172 11.36 5.63 -15.82
C GLY A 172 10.54 5.25 -17.05
N ILE A 173 9.69 4.24 -16.93
CA ILE A 173 8.74 3.83 -17.95
C ILE A 173 7.32 4.04 -17.43
N ARG A 174 6.45 4.61 -18.26
CA ARG A 174 5.02 4.78 -17.98
C ARG A 174 4.17 4.62 -19.22
N ARG A 175 2.87 4.35 -19.03
CA ARG A 175 1.94 4.11 -20.16
C ARG A 175 1.50 5.37 -20.88
N LYS A 176 1.43 6.51 -20.19
CA LYS A 176 0.97 7.79 -20.77
C LYS A 176 2.16 8.70 -20.99
N GLU A 177 2.22 9.33 -22.18
CA GLU A 177 3.12 10.43 -22.42
C GLU A 177 2.67 11.66 -21.60
N GLU A 178 3.57 12.22 -20.85
CA GLU A 178 3.45 13.49 -20.15
C GLU A 178 4.81 14.18 -20.27
N SER A 179 4.89 15.47 -19.93
CA SER A 179 6.16 16.18 -19.87
C SER A 179 7.16 15.43 -18.98
N LYS A 180 8.44 15.46 -19.34
CA LYS A 180 9.52 14.82 -18.57
C LYS A 180 9.49 15.30 -17.12
N PRO A 181 9.34 14.43 -16.13
CA PRO A 181 9.38 14.81 -14.73
C PRO A 181 10.78 15.23 -14.28
N GLU A 182 10.82 16.07 -13.23
CA GLU A 182 12.03 16.71 -12.71
C GLU A 182 13.16 15.73 -12.34
N PHE A 183 12.81 14.54 -11.84
CA PHE A 183 13.78 13.55 -11.34
C PHE A 183 14.15 12.44 -12.33
N LEU A 184 13.70 12.50 -13.58
CA LEU A 184 14.04 11.50 -14.59
C LEU A 184 15.16 11.99 -15.49
N ASP A 185 16.16 11.14 -15.72
CA ASP A 185 17.09 11.29 -16.83
C ASP A 185 16.41 10.93 -18.16
N TRP A 186 15.53 9.92 -18.07
CA TRP A 186 14.62 9.46 -19.14
C TRP A 186 13.42 8.72 -18.61
#